data_2a384de53bacd165ae7117b9fa82b7c7
#
_entry.id   2a384de53bacd165ae7117b9fa82b7c7
#
_cell.length_a   1.000
_cell.length_b   1.000
_cell.length_c   1.000
_cell.angle_alpha   90.00
_cell.angle_beta   90.00
_cell.angle_gamma   90.00
#
_symmetry.space_group_name_H-M   'P 1'
#
loop_
_entity.id
_entity.type
_entity.pdbx_description
1 polymer ?
#
loop_
_entity_poly.entity_id
_entity_poly.type
_entity_poly.pdbx_seq_one_letter_code
_entity_poly.pdbx_strand_id
1 'polypeptide(L)'
;MIFCLCPVRAQVERPKLVVGVMVDQMRWDYLYYYYNDYQQGGLRRLVDEGYSFENTMINYVPTVTAIGHSSVWTGSVPALTGIAANTWVENGQPVYCCQDSAVRSLGSDSPEGRMSPHRMQASTIGDQLHLATDFRSKVIAVALKDRAAILPGGHSADAAYWWDTSAGNFVSSTYYMDALPQWVVDFNKKNHVKPGTDVKTSDQGVALTFAMAKAALENEQLGQHADPDLLCVSVSSTDAIGHTFSTRGKENKSVYMELDRQLADFLQTLDAKVGRGNYLLFLTADHGAVHNPNFLKEHKIPAAGVETGKMAKAANEYLQQALGVAGKVVLQISGGRVTLDDDLLRRSGVDIARARQTMIDWLLKDSRIRYAVDYDRVAEATIPQPIKERIVNGYFRGRSGDVFFVPRPEFNENSDSPTFRGTTHGQWNPYDSHIPFVLFGWHVSHGQTSSPTRIVDIAPTICSMLHIQMPSACVGESKL
;
A
#
# COMPACT_ATOMS: atom_id res chain seq x y z
N MET A 1 -28.21 -55.28 -13.51
CA MET A 1 -27.22 -54.64 -12.71
C MET A 1 -26.99 -53.27 -13.31
N ILE A 2 -27.63 -52.20 -12.76
CA ILE A 2 -27.49 -50.83 -13.28
C ILE A 2 -26.33 -50.21 -12.54
N PHE A 3 -25.20 -49.99 -13.21
CA PHE A 3 -24.09 -49.21 -12.70
C PHE A 3 -24.49 -47.71 -12.71
N CYS A 4 -24.79 -47.20 -11.55
CA CYS A 4 -24.96 -45.74 -11.35
C CYS A 4 -23.57 -45.11 -11.45
N LEU A 5 -23.19 -44.61 -12.63
CA LEU A 5 -22.03 -43.75 -12.81
C LEU A 5 -22.36 -42.39 -12.15
N CYS A 6 -22.02 -42.25 -10.89
CA CYS A 6 -21.91 -40.87 -10.31
C CYS A 6 -20.84 -40.13 -11.09
N PRO A 7 -21.13 -38.99 -11.68
CA PRO A 7 -20.11 -38.16 -12.29
C PRO A 7 -19.17 -37.69 -11.16
N VAL A 8 -17.95 -38.21 -11.12
CA VAL A 8 -16.87 -37.63 -10.32
C VAL A 8 -16.59 -36.27 -10.96
N ARG A 9 -17.20 -35.21 -10.48
CA ARG A 9 -16.73 -33.87 -10.76
C ARG A 9 -15.33 -33.79 -10.19
N ALA A 10 -14.33 -33.62 -11.03
CA ALA A 10 -13.00 -33.26 -10.59
C ALA A 10 -13.15 -31.92 -9.82
N GLN A 11 -13.10 -31.98 -8.51
CA GLN A 11 -13.14 -30.80 -7.67
C GLN A 11 -11.75 -30.15 -7.81
N VAL A 12 -11.73 -28.89 -8.22
CA VAL A 12 -10.49 -28.12 -8.27
C VAL A 12 -9.97 -27.96 -6.84
N GLU A 13 -8.76 -28.46 -6.59
CA GLU A 13 -8.13 -28.27 -5.29
C GLU A 13 -7.82 -26.79 -5.06
N ARG A 14 -8.16 -26.31 -3.87
CA ARG A 14 -7.93 -24.94 -3.41
C ARG A 14 -7.54 -24.94 -1.93
N PRO A 15 -6.76 -23.94 -1.46
CA PRO A 15 -6.52 -23.77 -0.04
C PRO A 15 -7.84 -23.47 0.66
N LYS A 16 -7.95 -23.79 1.95
CA LYS A 16 -9.12 -23.40 2.75
C LYS A 16 -9.15 -21.91 3.07
N LEU A 17 -7.98 -21.28 3.15
CA LEU A 17 -7.81 -19.88 3.47
C LEU A 17 -6.63 -19.30 2.68
N VAL A 18 -6.81 -18.11 2.13
CA VAL A 18 -5.69 -17.27 1.66
C VAL A 18 -5.45 -16.17 2.69
N VAL A 19 -4.20 -15.98 3.08
CA VAL A 19 -3.79 -14.90 3.99
C VAL A 19 -2.77 -14.03 3.27
N GLY A 20 -3.09 -12.76 3.07
CA GLY A 20 -2.12 -11.77 2.59
C GLY A 20 -1.62 -10.92 3.73
N VAL A 21 -0.34 -10.98 4.02
CA VAL A 21 0.33 -10.14 5.02
C VAL A 21 1.12 -9.07 4.29
N MET A 22 0.65 -7.81 4.40
CA MET A 22 1.37 -6.64 3.90
C MET A 22 2.08 -5.94 5.06
N VAL A 23 3.38 -5.71 4.91
CA VAL A 23 4.19 -4.98 5.88
C VAL A 23 4.55 -3.62 5.29
N ASP A 24 3.85 -2.60 5.76
CA ASP A 24 3.97 -1.22 5.26
C ASP A 24 5.42 -0.72 5.41
N GLN A 25 6.00 -0.19 4.33
CA GLN A 25 7.38 0.31 4.24
C GLN A 25 8.47 -0.77 4.44
N MET A 26 8.16 -2.05 4.19
CA MET A 26 9.17 -3.10 4.33
C MET A 26 10.06 -3.19 3.08
N ARG A 27 11.32 -2.82 3.25
CA ARG A 27 12.37 -3.06 2.25
C ARG A 27 12.63 -4.56 2.12
N TRP A 28 12.94 -5.01 0.89
CA TRP A 28 13.32 -6.41 0.65
C TRP A 28 14.49 -6.87 1.52
N ASP A 29 15.52 -6.01 1.70
CA ASP A 29 16.71 -6.36 2.46
C ASP A 29 16.46 -6.59 3.96
N TYR A 30 15.31 -6.20 4.52
CA TYR A 30 14.99 -6.48 5.92
C TYR A 30 14.73 -7.96 6.20
N LEU A 31 14.35 -8.78 5.23
CA LEU A 31 14.29 -10.24 5.39
C LEU A 31 15.64 -10.81 5.80
N TYR A 32 16.74 -10.24 5.28
CA TYR A 32 18.11 -10.71 5.49
C TYR A 32 18.88 -9.89 6.51
N TYR A 33 18.64 -8.59 6.59
CA TYR A 33 19.34 -7.70 7.50
C TYR A 33 19.13 -8.08 8.97
N TYR A 34 17.93 -8.51 9.33
CA TYR A 34 17.57 -8.96 10.68
C TYR A 34 17.45 -10.49 10.80
N TYR A 35 17.84 -11.26 9.79
CA TYR A 35 17.59 -12.71 9.72
C TYR A 35 18.05 -13.47 10.99
N ASN A 36 19.24 -13.16 11.51
CA ASN A 36 19.78 -13.81 12.70
C ASN A 36 19.09 -13.40 14.01
N ASP A 37 18.36 -12.30 14.01
CA ASP A 37 17.59 -11.82 15.16
C ASP A 37 16.16 -12.38 15.16
N TYR A 38 15.64 -12.83 14.01
CA TYR A 38 14.30 -13.38 13.87
C TYR A 38 14.16 -14.77 14.54
N GLN A 39 12.97 -15.02 15.10
CA GLN A 39 12.60 -16.32 15.65
C GLN A 39 12.39 -17.34 14.53
N GLN A 40 12.63 -18.63 14.83
CA GLN A 40 12.41 -19.70 13.84
C GLN A 40 10.95 -19.83 13.37
N GLY A 41 9.97 -19.39 14.18
CA GLY A 41 8.54 -19.50 13.87
C GLY A 41 7.94 -18.31 13.11
N GLY A 42 8.67 -17.20 12.95
CA GLY A 42 8.19 -15.95 12.36
C GLY A 42 8.67 -15.72 10.93
N LEU A 43 9.25 -14.54 10.68
CA LEU A 43 9.78 -14.18 9.34
C LEU A 43 10.80 -15.17 8.83
N ARG A 44 11.64 -15.70 9.73
CA ARG A 44 12.61 -16.72 9.38
C ARG A 44 11.94 -18.00 8.85
N ARG A 45 10.80 -18.42 9.43
CA ARG A 45 10.04 -19.57 8.93
C ARG A 45 9.57 -19.36 7.48
N LEU A 46 9.12 -18.14 7.14
CA LEU A 46 8.70 -17.84 5.77
C LEU A 46 9.87 -17.92 4.79
N VAL A 47 11.05 -17.45 5.18
CA VAL A 47 12.27 -17.52 4.34
C VAL A 47 12.77 -18.96 4.21
N ASP A 48 12.78 -19.73 5.30
CA ASP A 48 13.37 -21.08 5.35
C ASP A 48 12.46 -22.17 4.78
N GLU A 49 11.13 -21.98 4.77
CA GLU A 49 10.17 -22.98 4.32
C GLU A 49 9.36 -22.53 3.10
N GLY A 50 9.30 -21.22 2.80
CA GLY A 50 8.52 -20.65 1.71
C GLY A 50 9.25 -20.57 0.37
N TYR A 51 8.61 -19.94 -0.60
CA TYR A 51 9.19 -19.61 -1.90
C TYR A 51 9.36 -18.10 -2.04
N SER A 52 10.61 -17.64 -2.19
CA SER A 52 10.96 -16.23 -2.21
C SER A 52 11.23 -15.71 -3.63
N PHE A 53 10.59 -14.58 -3.97
CA PHE A 53 10.81 -13.84 -5.22
C PHE A 53 11.78 -12.69 -4.93
N GLU A 54 13.07 -12.94 -5.09
CA GLU A 54 14.15 -12.07 -4.66
C GLU A 54 14.27 -10.76 -5.46
N ASN A 55 13.60 -10.63 -6.59
CA ASN A 55 13.67 -9.47 -7.47
C ASN A 55 12.28 -8.92 -7.78
N THR A 56 11.52 -8.61 -6.71
CA THR A 56 10.18 -8.04 -6.83
C THR A 56 10.23 -6.52 -6.76
N MET A 57 9.86 -5.87 -7.86
CA MET A 57 9.99 -4.42 -8.04
C MET A 57 8.65 -3.74 -8.28
N ILE A 58 8.50 -2.55 -7.72
CA ILE A 58 7.37 -1.65 -8.06
C ILE A 58 7.65 -1.01 -9.42
N ASN A 59 6.65 -1.05 -10.30
CA ASN A 59 6.74 -0.61 -11.69
C ASN A 59 5.97 0.69 -11.98
N TYR A 60 5.74 1.52 -10.96
CA TYR A 60 5.10 2.83 -11.06
C TYR A 60 5.72 3.84 -10.08
N VAL A 61 5.30 5.09 -10.17
CA VAL A 61 5.53 6.16 -9.19
C VAL A 61 4.26 7.01 -9.03
N PRO A 62 4.05 7.60 -7.83
CA PRO A 62 4.86 7.50 -6.62
C PRO A 62 4.62 6.18 -5.87
N THR A 63 5.64 5.73 -5.11
CA THR A 63 5.56 4.53 -4.26
C THR A 63 5.02 4.91 -2.89
N VAL A 64 3.68 4.89 -2.75
CA VAL A 64 2.96 5.30 -1.53
C VAL A 64 1.89 4.30 -1.14
N THR A 65 1.49 4.31 0.14
CA THR A 65 0.65 3.28 0.77
C THR A 65 -0.60 2.91 -0.03
N ALA A 66 -1.45 3.90 -0.39
CA ALA A 66 -2.71 3.60 -1.08
C ALA A 66 -2.48 2.91 -2.43
N ILE A 67 -1.46 3.36 -3.17
CA ILE A 67 -1.11 2.76 -4.47
C ILE A 67 -0.60 1.34 -4.28
N GLY A 68 0.36 1.13 -3.36
CA GLY A 68 0.94 -0.19 -3.12
C GLY A 68 -0.11 -1.21 -2.71
N HIS A 69 -0.97 -0.84 -1.75
CA HIS A 69 -2.07 -1.70 -1.33
C HIS A 69 -3.03 -2.01 -2.48
N SER A 70 -3.48 -1.00 -3.24
CA SER A 70 -4.36 -1.29 -4.39
C SER A 70 -3.65 -2.16 -5.44
N SER A 71 -2.37 -1.91 -5.75
CA SER A 71 -1.65 -2.62 -6.81
C SER A 71 -1.41 -4.10 -6.49
N VAL A 72 -1.07 -4.44 -5.24
CA VAL A 72 -0.91 -5.84 -4.81
C VAL A 72 -2.20 -6.62 -5.01
N TRP A 73 -3.34 -6.05 -4.63
CA TRP A 73 -4.61 -6.78 -4.60
C TRP A 73 -5.39 -6.73 -5.91
N THR A 74 -5.10 -5.77 -6.79
CA THR A 74 -5.72 -5.67 -8.12
C THR A 74 -4.85 -6.22 -9.25
N GLY A 75 -3.56 -6.46 -9.00
CA GLY A 75 -2.60 -6.79 -10.06
C GLY A 75 -2.43 -5.66 -11.08
N SER A 76 -2.67 -4.41 -10.68
CA SER A 76 -2.77 -3.28 -11.59
C SER A 76 -1.96 -2.07 -11.13
N VAL A 77 -1.89 -1.07 -11.99
CA VAL A 77 -1.14 0.18 -11.78
C VAL A 77 -2.09 1.36 -11.55
N PRO A 78 -1.62 2.47 -10.92
CA PRO A 78 -2.42 3.67 -10.70
C PRO A 78 -3.20 4.17 -11.91
N ALA A 79 -2.58 4.13 -13.08
CA ALA A 79 -3.19 4.54 -14.35
C ALA A 79 -4.53 3.85 -14.67
N LEU A 80 -4.78 2.68 -14.08
CA LEU A 80 -5.99 1.88 -14.30
C LEU A 80 -6.84 1.76 -13.04
N THR A 81 -6.22 1.69 -11.84
CA THR A 81 -6.98 1.58 -10.58
C THR A 81 -7.64 2.89 -10.17
N GLY A 82 -7.17 4.02 -10.68
CA GLY A 82 -7.63 5.35 -10.27
C GLY A 82 -7.14 5.80 -8.89
N ILE A 83 -6.41 4.96 -8.16
CA ILE A 83 -5.78 5.31 -6.88
C ILE A 83 -4.42 5.95 -7.19
N ALA A 84 -4.43 7.26 -7.38
CA ALA A 84 -3.24 8.00 -7.82
C ALA A 84 -2.28 8.35 -6.68
N ALA A 85 -2.75 8.41 -5.43
CA ALA A 85 -1.97 8.68 -4.22
C ALA A 85 -2.79 8.36 -2.96
N ASN A 86 -2.23 8.67 -1.76
CA ASN A 86 -3.02 8.77 -0.53
C ASN A 86 -4.00 9.96 -0.61
N THR A 87 -3.55 11.08 -1.16
CA THR A 87 -4.34 12.30 -1.36
C THR A 87 -3.96 12.96 -2.69
N TRP A 88 -4.93 13.46 -3.41
CA TRP A 88 -4.72 14.23 -4.64
C TRP A 88 -5.64 15.45 -4.70
N VAL A 89 -5.48 16.30 -5.71
CA VAL A 89 -6.40 17.40 -5.99
C VAL A 89 -7.35 16.97 -7.11
N GLU A 90 -8.64 17.07 -6.89
CA GLU A 90 -9.70 16.81 -7.88
C GLU A 90 -10.69 17.97 -7.86
N ASN A 91 -10.91 18.61 -9.01
CA ASN A 91 -11.73 19.82 -9.13
C ASN A 91 -11.28 20.96 -8.16
N GLY A 92 -9.98 21.16 -8.05
CA GLY A 92 -9.40 22.20 -7.19
C GLY A 92 -9.46 21.92 -5.68
N GLN A 93 -9.99 20.77 -5.26
CA GLN A 93 -10.13 20.40 -3.85
C GLN A 93 -9.26 19.18 -3.48
N PRO A 94 -8.68 19.15 -2.28
CA PRO A 94 -7.99 17.96 -1.79
C PRO A 94 -8.97 16.82 -1.57
N VAL A 95 -8.63 15.64 -2.08
CA VAL A 95 -9.41 14.41 -1.97
C VAL A 95 -8.55 13.31 -1.37
N TYR A 96 -9.05 12.65 -0.32
CA TYR A 96 -8.41 11.47 0.25
C TYR A 96 -8.90 10.19 -0.43
N CYS A 97 -8.02 9.22 -0.65
CA CYS A 97 -8.26 8.05 -1.51
C CYS A 97 -9.46 7.17 -1.11
N CYS A 98 -9.78 7.09 0.18
CA CYS A 98 -10.90 6.29 0.70
C CYS A 98 -12.06 7.13 1.24
N GLN A 99 -11.94 8.47 1.32
CA GLN A 99 -12.98 9.31 1.89
C GLN A 99 -14.31 9.17 1.13
N ASP A 100 -15.39 8.92 1.87
CA ASP A 100 -16.73 8.75 1.34
C ASP A 100 -17.77 9.42 2.24
N SER A 101 -18.37 10.49 1.75
CA SER A 101 -19.40 11.24 2.49
C SER A 101 -20.77 10.53 2.51
N ALA A 102 -20.98 9.51 1.68
CA ALA A 102 -22.23 8.75 1.61
C ALA A 102 -22.35 7.71 2.72
N VAL A 103 -21.25 7.38 3.42
CA VAL A 103 -21.22 6.37 4.48
C VAL A 103 -21.04 7.01 5.87
N ARG A 104 -21.40 6.24 6.91
CA ARG A 104 -21.26 6.63 8.31
C ARG A 104 -20.22 5.74 9.00
N SER A 105 -19.60 6.29 10.03
CA SER A 105 -18.72 5.54 10.91
C SER A 105 -19.50 4.52 11.73
N LEU A 106 -18.92 3.35 11.97
CA LEU A 106 -19.38 2.33 12.88
C LEU A 106 -18.31 2.07 13.93
N GLY A 107 -18.67 2.17 15.20
CA GLY A 107 -17.75 2.00 16.34
C GLY A 107 -17.18 3.30 16.90
N SER A 108 -17.43 4.44 16.25
CA SER A 108 -17.14 5.77 16.78
C SER A 108 -18.04 6.84 16.16
N ASP A 109 -18.08 8.02 16.79
CA ASP A 109 -18.76 9.21 16.28
C ASP A 109 -17.86 10.09 15.42
N SER A 110 -16.61 9.72 15.25
CA SER A 110 -15.61 10.46 14.48
C SER A 110 -15.80 10.29 12.98
N PRO A 111 -15.27 11.20 12.14
CA PRO A 111 -15.31 11.04 10.70
C PRO A 111 -14.34 9.96 10.17
N GLU A 112 -13.47 9.40 11.00
CA GLU A 112 -12.44 8.42 10.63
C GLU A 112 -13.02 7.12 10.04
N GLY A 113 -14.28 6.79 10.32
CA GLY A 113 -14.99 5.67 9.73
C GLY A 113 -15.77 6.02 8.45
N ARG A 114 -15.74 7.27 7.94
CA ARG A 114 -16.43 7.67 6.70
C ARG A 114 -15.58 7.35 5.49
N MET A 115 -15.31 6.07 5.27
CA MET A 115 -14.38 5.58 4.26
C MET A 115 -14.97 4.38 3.51
N SER A 116 -14.64 4.26 2.22
CA SER A 116 -15.02 3.15 1.36
C SER A 116 -14.06 2.99 0.17
N PRO A 117 -14.09 1.89 -0.59
CA PRO A 117 -13.26 1.70 -1.77
C PRO A 117 -13.81 2.38 -3.04
N HIS A 118 -14.87 3.20 -2.95
CA HIS A 118 -15.62 3.71 -4.11
C HIS A 118 -14.80 4.44 -5.18
N ARG A 119 -13.61 4.96 -4.82
CA ARG A 119 -12.71 5.64 -5.77
C ARG A 119 -11.81 4.68 -6.56
N MET A 120 -11.68 3.44 -6.11
CA MET A 120 -10.94 2.40 -6.82
C MET A 120 -11.77 1.89 -8.00
N GLN A 121 -11.16 1.83 -9.20
CA GLN A 121 -11.84 1.46 -10.45
C GLN A 121 -11.51 0.03 -10.92
N ALA A 122 -11.00 -0.79 -10.03
CA ALA A 122 -10.60 -2.17 -10.31
C ALA A 122 -11.14 -3.10 -9.23
N SER A 123 -11.50 -4.32 -9.61
CA SER A 123 -11.77 -5.39 -8.65
C SER A 123 -10.47 -5.92 -8.04
N THR A 124 -10.57 -6.57 -6.89
CA THR A 124 -9.45 -7.20 -6.16
C THR A 124 -9.50 -8.72 -6.27
N ILE A 125 -8.47 -9.39 -5.71
CA ILE A 125 -8.48 -10.86 -5.50
C ILE A 125 -9.75 -11.27 -4.73
N GLY A 126 -10.14 -10.51 -3.69
CA GLY A 126 -11.33 -10.77 -2.88
C GLY A 126 -12.62 -10.67 -3.69
N ASP A 127 -12.76 -9.63 -4.52
CA ASP A 127 -13.91 -9.48 -5.42
C ASP A 127 -14.02 -10.66 -6.39
N GLN A 128 -12.89 -11.10 -6.97
CA GLN A 128 -12.88 -12.25 -7.88
C GLN A 128 -13.15 -13.57 -7.16
N LEU A 129 -12.71 -13.72 -5.91
CA LEU A 129 -13.02 -14.89 -5.10
C LEU A 129 -14.52 -14.97 -4.80
N HIS A 130 -15.15 -13.88 -4.45
CA HIS A 130 -16.61 -13.80 -4.28
C HIS A 130 -17.36 -14.19 -5.55
N LEU A 131 -16.97 -13.63 -6.70
CA LEU A 131 -17.58 -13.98 -7.99
C LEU A 131 -17.40 -15.46 -8.35
N ALA A 132 -16.24 -16.03 -8.05
CA ALA A 132 -15.92 -17.45 -8.33
C ALA A 132 -16.64 -18.44 -7.41
N THR A 133 -17.13 -17.99 -6.26
CA THR A 133 -17.78 -18.80 -5.24
C THR A 133 -19.25 -18.42 -5.00
N ASP A 134 -19.85 -17.62 -5.88
CA ASP A 134 -21.21 -17.07 -5.72
C ASP A 134 -21.41 -16.45 -4.32
N PHE A 135 -20.43 -15.68 -3.84
CA PHE A 135 -20.40 -14.98 -2.54
C PHE A 135 -20.53 -15.90 -1.31
N ARG A 136 -20.06 -17.17 -1.43
CA ARG A 136 -19.99 -18.08 -0.28
C ARG A 136 -18.70 -17.96 0.51
N SER A 137 -17.64 -17.49 -0.11
CA SER A 137 -16.37 -17.15 0.57
C SER A 137 -16.55 -15.95 1.49
N LYS A 138 -15.71 -15.86 2.51
CA LYS A 138 -15.58 -14.68 3.37
C LYS A 138 -14.32 -13.90 2.99
N VAL A 139 -14.45 -12.58 2.90
CA VAL A 139 -13.33 -11.66 2.64
C VAL A 139 -13.28 -10.61 3.75
N ILE A 140 -12.25 -10.70 4.59
CA ILE A 140 -12.05 -9.80 5.74
C ILE A 140 -10.71 -9.08 5.63
N ALA A 141 -10.69 -7.78 5.91
CA ALA A 141 -9.47 -6.98 5.89
C ALA A 141 -9.24 -6.24 7.22
N VAL A 142 -7.99 -6.21 7.68
CA VAL A 142 -7.59 -5.62 8.96
C VAL A 142 -6.32 -4.80 8.80
N ALA A 143 -6.33 -3.55 9.26
CA ALA A 143 -5.14 -2.70 9.36
C ALA A 143 -5.32 -1.60 10.42
N LEU A 144 -4.26 -0.86 10.74
CA LEU A 144 -4.42 0.38 11.51
C LEU A 144 -4.72 1.60 10.61
N LYS A 145 -4.23 1.60 9.37
CA LYS A 145 -4.58 2.63 8.37
C LYS A 145 -5.83 2.17 7.61
N ASP A 146 -6.82 3.01 7.47
CA ASP A 146 -8.06 2.77 6.72
C ASP A 146 -7.81 2.25 5.29
N ARG A 147 -7.01 2.97 4.50
CA ARG A 147 -6.65 2.59 3.12
C ARG A 147 -5.95 1.24 3.02
N ALA A 148 -5.25 0.84 4.08
CA ALA A 148 -4.54 -0.43 4.13
C ALA A 148 -5.45 -1.64 4.49
N ALA A 149 -6.66 -1.39 4.95
CA ALA A 149 -7.72 -2.39 5.09
C ALA A 149 -8.68 -2.35 3.90
N ILE A 150 -9.15 -1.16 3.55
CA ILE A 150 -10.22 -0.93 2.56
C ILE A 150 -9.81 -1.35 1.15
N LEU A 151 -8.62 -0.92 0.68
CA LEU A 151 -8.17 -1.19 -0.69
C LEU A 151 -7.84 -2.68 -0.92
N PRO A 152 -7.22 -3.42 0.03
CA PRO A 152 -7.11 -4.86 -0.03
C PRO A 152 -8.42 -5.61 -0.03
N GLY A 153 -9.37 -5.21 0.83
CA GLY A 153 -10.69 -5.82 0.91
C GLY A 153 -11.46 -5.73 -0.41
N GLY A 154 -11.31 -4.62 -1.12
CA GLY A 154 -12.02 -4.40 -2.38
C GLY A 154 -13.46 -3.94 -2.20
N HIS A 155 -14.23 -4.09 -3.28
CA HIS A 155 -15.61 -3.58 -3.32
C HIS A 155 -16.61 -4.46 -2.60
N SER A 156 -16.38 -5.76 -2.59
CA SER A 156 -17.35 -6.75 -2.11
C SER A 156 -16.96 -7.40 -0.78
N ALA A 157 -15.92 -6.93 -0.10
CA ALA A 157 -15.51 -7.51 1.18
C ALA A 157 -16.67 -7.56 2.19
N ASP A 158 -16.75 -8.66 2.96
CA ASP A 158 -17.70 -8.79 4.07
C ASP A 158 -17.42 -7.78 5.17
N ALA A 159 -16.13 -7.49 5.40
CA ALA A 159 -15.72 -6.45 6.35
C ALA A 159 -14.30 -5.91 6.06
N ALA A 160 -14.11 -4.63 6.36
CA ALA A 160 -12.81 -4.02 6.56
C ALA A 160 -12.81 -3.29 7.91
N TYR A 161 -11.77 -3.52 8.71
CA TYR A 161 -11.61 -2.92 10.03
C TYR A 161 -10.32 -2.12 10.10
N TRP A 162 -10.41 -0.89 10.58
CA TRP A 162 -9.24 -0.02 10.76
C TRP A 162 -9.30 0.74 12.08
N TRP A 163 -8.17 1.33 12.47
CA TRP A 163 -8.04 1.97 13.77
C TRP A 163 -8.42 3.44 13.73
N ASP A 164 -9.35 3.82 14.59
CA ASP A 164 -9.64 5.22 14.90
C ASP A 164 -8.85 5.68 16.12
N THR A 165 -7.83 6.51 15.90
CA THR A 165 -6.99 7.04 16.96
C THR A 165 -7.79 7.95 17.90
N SER A 166 -8.79 8.68 17.41
CA SER A 166 -9.60 9.59 18.21
C SER A 166 -10.56 8.85 19.15
N ALA A 167 -10.97 7.64 18.78
CA ALA A 167 -11.83 6.79 19.59
C ALA A 167 -11.04 5.73 20.39
N GLY A 168 -9.81 5.40 19.97
CA GLY A 168 -8.97 4.39 20.61
C GLY A 168 -9.46 2.96 20.42
N ASN A 169 -10.07 2.65 19.27
CA ASN A 169 -10.63 1.34 18.94
C ASN A 169 -10.65 1.07 17.41
N PHE A 170 -10.97 -0.17 17.02
CA PHE A 170 -11.25 -0.50 15.64
C PHE A 170 -12.66 -0.06 15.24
N VAL A 171 -12.77 0.46 14.02
CA VAL A 171 -14.00 0.95 13.39
C VAL A 171 -14.18 0.32 12.02
N SER A 172 -15.37 0.52 11.45
CA SER A 172 -15.72 0.22 10.08
C SER A 172 -16.65 1.32 9.53
N SER A 173 -17.28 1.08 8.40
CA SER A 173 -18.28 1.98 7.84
C SER A 173 -19.55 1.27 7.42
N THR A 174 -20.62 2.06 7.23
CA THR A 174 -21.88 1.54 6.68
C THR A 174 -21.79 1.10 5.21
N TYR A 175 -20.60 1.16 4.60
CA TYR A 175 -20.34 0.53 3.31
C TYR A 175 -20.40 -1.00 3.41
N TYR A 176 -19.85 -1.57 4.51
CA TYR A 176 -19.70 -3.00 4.68
C TYR A 176 -20.84 -3.64 5.46
N MET A 177 -21.43 -2.93 6.41
CA MET A 177 -22.40 -3.50 7.36
C MET A 177 -23.26 -2.40 7.99
N ASP A 178 -24.39 -2.79 8.58
CA ASP A 178 -25.29 -1.85 9.28
C ASP A 178 -24.82 -1.51 10.70
N ALA A 179 -24.17 -2.46 11.38
CA ALA A 179 -23.59 -2.32 12.74
C ALA A 179 -22.39 -3.24 12.91
N LEU A 180 -21.46 -2.86 13.81
CA LEU A 180 -20.33 -3.74 14.17
C LEU A 180 -20.85 -5.07 14.75
N PRO A 181 -20.28 -6.22 14.33
CA PRO A 181 -20.56 -7.51 14.95
C PRO A 181 -20.24 -7.48 16.44
N GLN A 182 -20.97 -8.26 17.24
CA GLN A 182 -20.79 -8.25 18.70
C GLN A 182 -19.35 -8.59 19.11
N TRP A 183 -18.70 -9.50 18.40
CA TRP A 183 -17.30 -9.85 18.69
C TRP A 183 -16.34 -8.68 18.51
N VAL A 184 -16.58 -7.77 17.54
CA VAL A 184 -15.78 -6.54 17.36
C VAL A 184 -16.03 -5.58 18.51
N VAL A 185 -17.26 -5.42 18.94
CA VAL A 185 -17.61 -4.59 20.11
C VAL A 185 -16.90 -5.11 21.37
N ASP A 186 -16.90 -6.42 21.58
CA ASP A 186 -16.25 -7.04 22.73
C ASP A 186 -14.71 -6.99 22.63
N PHE A 187 -14.17 -7.16 21.41
CA PHE A 187 -12.75 -6.96 21.15
C PHE A 187 -12.31 -5.53 21.50
N ASN A 188 -13.06 -4.54 21.05
CA ASN A 188 -12.79 -3.12 21.32
C ASN A 188 -12.84 -2.80 22.81
N LYS A 189 -13.82 -3.35 23.57
CA LYS A 189 -13.87 -3.19 25.03
C LYS A 189 -12.63 -3.76 25.72
N LYS A 190 -12.19 -4.95 25.29
CA LYS A 190 -11.03 -5.66 25.87
C LYS A 190 -9.71 -4.97 25.55
N ASN A 191 -9.58 -4.43 24.35
CA ASN A 191 -8.33 -3.85 23.83
C ASN A 191 -8.40 -2.32 23.70
N HIS A 192 -9.29 -1.68 24.45
CA HIS A 192 -9.46 -0.23 24.44
C HIS A 192 -8.17 0.49 24.79
N VAL A 193 -7.81 1.47 23.99
CA VAL A 193 -6.69 2.37 24.23
C VAL A 193 -7.24 3.77 24.50
N LYS A 194 -6.58 4.51 25.36
CA LYS A 194 -6.98 5.89 25.65
C LYS A 194 -7.12 6.69 24.35
N PRO A 195 -8.28 7.34 24.11
CA PRO A 195 -8.50 8.17 22.94
C PRO A 195 -7.37 9.18 22.71
N GLY A 196 -6.93 9.32 21.45
CA GLY A 196 -5.84 10.20 21.06
C GLY A 196 -4.44 9.61 21.23
N THR A 197 -4.30 8.36 21.71
CA THR A 197 -2.99 7.69 21.78
C THR A 197 -2.56 7.22 20.38
N ASP A 198 -1.39 7.62 19.95
CA ASP A 198 -0.80 7.16 18.70
C ASP A 198 -0.19 5.74 18.87
N VAL A 199 -1.01 4.72 18.65
CA VAL A 199 -0.56 3.32 18.66
C VAL A 199 0.18 2.95 17.38
N LYS A 200 0.01 3.71 16.28
CA LYS A 200 0.63 3.41 14.98
C LYS A 200 2.15 3.54 15.07
N THR A 201 2.64 4.53 15.83
CA THR A 201 4.08 4.78 16.01
C THR A 201 4.65 3.99 17.20
N SER A 202 4.15 2.76 17.40
CA SER A 202 4.59 1.90 18.50
C SER A 202 4.48 0.40 18.18
N ASP A 203 5.20 -0.42 18.92
CA ASP A 203 5.12 -1.89 18.86
C ASP A 203 3.71 -2.40 19.20
N GLN A 204 2.96 -1.67 20.04
CA GLN A 204 1.57 -1.98 20.37
C GLN A 204 0.66 -2.04 19.14
N GLY A 205 0.93 -1.21 18.13
CA GLY A 205 0.16 -1.22 16.88
C GLY A 205 0.31 -2.53 16.11
N VAL A 206 1.50 -3.12 16.10
CA VAL A 206 1.71 -4.46 15.51
C VAL A 206 0.88 -5.50 16.26
N ALA A 207 0.97 -5.50 17.59
CA ALA A 207 0.22 -6.43 18.44
C ALA A 207 -1.30 -6.32 18.25
N LEU A 208 -1.84 -5.10 18.19
CA LEU A 208 -3.26 -4.85 17.96
C LEU A 208 -3.72 -5.35 16.58
N THR A 209 -2.90 -5.14 15.54
CA THR A 209 -3.20 -5.62 14.18
C THR A 209 -3.36 -7.14 14.15
N PHE A 210 -2.40 -7.88 14.68
CA PHE A 210 -2.47 -9.35 14.71
C PHE A 210 -3.52 -9.88 15.68
N ALA A 211 -3.75 -9.18 16.80
CA ALA A 211 -4.85 -9.55 17.70
C ALA A 211 -6.21 -9.44 17.02
N MET A 212 -6.45 -8.37 16.26
CA MET A 212 -7.69 -8.19 15.48
C MET A 212 -7.80 -9.23 14.37
N ALA A 213 -6.71 -9.53 13.65
CA ALA A 213 -6.68 -10.55 12.61
C ALA A 213 -7.00 -11.95 13.18
N LYS A 214 -6.47 -12.31 14.35
CA LYS A 214 -6.80 -13.57 15.04
C LYS A 214 -8.26 -13.61 15.49
N ALA A 215 -8.77 -12.49 16.02
CA ALA A 215 -10.17 -12.39 16.41
C ALA A 215 -11.10 -12.56 15.21
N ALA A 216 -10.78 -11.97 14.05
CA ALA A 216 -11.53 -12.16 12.81
C ALA A 216 -11.46 -13.62 12.33
N LEU A 217 -10.26 -14.23 12.31
CA LEU A 217 -10.07 -15.64 11.96
C LEU A 217 -10.97 -16.58 12.77
N GLU A 218 -11.04 -16.36 14.09
CA GLU A 218 -11.78 -17.21 15.00
C GLU A 218 -13.30 -16.97 14.95
N ASN A 219 -13.74 -15.72 15.02
CA ASN A 219 -15.16 -15.40 15.10
C ASN A 219 -15.90 -15.52 13.76
N GLU A 220 -15.22 -15.29 12.66
CA GLU A 220 -15.76 -15.48 11.30
C GLU A 220 -15.47 -16.89 10.76
N GLN A 221 -14.84 -17.76 11.55
CA GLN A 221 -14.52 -19.15 11.20
C GLN A 221 -13.77 -19.30 9.86
N LEU A 222 -12.84 -18.36 9.58
CA LEU A 222 -12.14 -18.32 8.31
C LEU A 222 -11.31 -19.61 8.07
N GLY A 223 -11.43 -20.15 6.86
CA GLY A 223 -10.81 -21.41 6.48
C GLY A 223 -11.55 -22.67 6.98
N GLN A 224 -12.77 -22.52 7.53
CA GLN A 224 -13.63 -23.61 7.95
C GLN A 224 -14.86 -23.76 7.07
N HIS A 225 -15.06 -22.89 6.09
CA HIS A 225 -16.12 -22.94 5.11
C HIS A 225 -15.81 -23.95 3.98
N ALA A 226 -16.83 -24.25 3.15
CA ALA A 226 -16.68 -25.16 2.02
C ALA A 226 -15.84 -24.57 0.88
N ASP A 227 -15.94 -23.26 0.68
CA ASP A 227 -15.16 -22.50 -0.28
C ASP A 227 -13.98 -21.79 0.42
N PRO A 228 -12.91 -21.43 -0.30
CA PRO A 228 -11.80 -20.67 0.28
C PRO A 228 -12.23 -19.31 0.84
N ASP A 229 -11.66 -18.91 1.97
CA ASP A 229 -11.80 -17.56 2.50
C ASP A 229 -10.54 -16.71 2.26
N LEU A 230 -10.65 -15.40 2.45
CA LEU A 230 -9.55 -14.46 2.32
C LEU A 230 -9.43 -13.55 3.55
N LEU A 231 -8.21 -13.50 4.12
CA LEU A 231 -7.87 -12.58 5.20
C LEU A 231 -6.72 -11.67 4.77
N CYS A 232 -7.01 -10.38 4.68
CA CYS A 232 -6.03 -9.33 4.37
C CYS A 232 -5.55 -8.70 5.68
N VAL A 233 -4.26 -8.78 5.96
CA VAL A 233 -3.64 -8.19 7.17
C VAL A 233 -2.57 -7.20 6.76
N SER A 234 -2.68 -5.94 7.17
CA SER A 234 -1.64 -4.94 6.88
C SER A 234 -1.08 -4.33 8.16
N VAL A 235 0.24 -4.45 8.33
CA VAL A 235 1.00 -3.94 9.48
C VAL A 235 1.47 -2.53 9.19
N SER A 236 0.78 -1.54 9.74
CA SER A 236 1.03 -0.11 9.47
C SER A 236 2.14 0.51 10.33
N SER A 237 2.50 -0.11 11.46
CA SER A 237 3.43 0.48 12.44
C SER A 237 4.87 0.54 11.96
N THR A 238 5.27 -0.36 11.08
CA THR A 238 6.60 -0.36 10.46
C THR A 238 6.88 0.93 9.68
N ASP A 239 5.88 1.42 8.95
CA ASP A 239 5.95 2.69 8.23
C ASP A 239 5.94 3.91 9.17
N ALA A 240 5.02 3.94 10.13
CA ALA A 240 4.92 5.05 11.08
C ALA A 240 6.21 5.23 11.90
N ILE A 241 6.82 4.12 12.32
CA ILE A 241 8.12 4.12 13.01
C ILE A 241 9.24 4.54 12.05
N GLY A 242 9.25 4.06 10.81
CA GLY A 242 10.19 4.50 9.79
C GLY A 242 10.13 6.01 9.54
N HIS A 243 8.96 6.56 9.34
CA HIS A 243 8.76 8.01 9.18
C HIS A 243 9.29 8.83 10.36
N THR A 244 9.22 8.29 11.57
CA THR A 244 9.63 8.99 12.80
C THR A 244 11.09 8.77 13.14
N PHE A 245 11.60 7.53 12.98
CA PHE A 245 12.88 7.08 13.54
C PHE A 245 13.86 6.53 12.49
N SER A 246 13.51 6.55 11.19
CA SER A 246 14.34 6.07 10.08
C SER A 246 14.31 4.56 9.85
N THR A 247 15.08 4.14 8.84
CA THR A 247 15.26 2.75 8.38
C THR A 247 16.31 1.98 9.16
N ARG A 248 16.99 2.63 10.10
CA ARG A 248 18.03 2.04 10.95
C ARG A 248 17.89 2.58 12.38
N GLY A 249 18.35 1.80 13.34
CA GLY A 249 18.30 2.18 14.74
C GLY A 249 17.47 1.23 15.57
N LYS A 250 17.38 1.52 16.88
CA LYS A 250 16.74 0.63 17.85
C LYS A 250 15.23 0.53 17.66
N GLU A 251 14.58 1.63 17.30
CA GLU A 251 13.13 1.68 17.11
C GLU A 251 12.71 0.87 15.89
N ASN A 252 13.46 0.96 14.77
CA ASN A 252 13.23 0.15 13.60
C ASN A 252 13.47 -1.34 13.90
N LYS A 253 14.58 -1.68 14.59
CA LYS A 253 14.81 -3.06 15.02
C LYS A 253 13.70 -3.57 15.93
N SER A 254 13.25 -2.77 16.91
CA SER A 254 12.20 -3.15 17.86
C SER A 254 10.91 -3.54 17.14
N VAL A 255 10.42 -2.71 16.21
CA VAL A 255 9.17 -2.99 15.49
C VAL A 255 9.28 -4.24 14.61
N TYR A 256 10.44 -4.53 14.01
CA TYR A 256 10.64 -5.75 13.23
C TYR A 256 10.74 -7.00 14.11
N MET A 257 11.31 -6.89 15.33
CA MET A 257 11.29 -8.00 16.31
C MET A 257 9.87 -8.26 16.82
N GLU A 258 9.09 -7.21 17.05
CA GLU A 258 7.68 -7.36 17.43
C GLU A 258 6.83 -7.93 16.28
N LEU A 259 7.04 -7.46 15.05
CA LEU A 259 6.42 -8.05 13.86
C LEU A 259 6.71 -9.56 13.77
N ASP A 260 7.97 -9.95 13.91
CA ASP A 260 8.40 -11.34 13.85
C ASP A 260 7.73 -12.19 14.94
N ARG A 261 7.68 -11.66 16.17
CA ARG A 261 7.02 -12.33 17.31
C ARG A 261 5.52 -12.53 17.08
N GLN A 262 4.83 -11.49 16.61
CA GLN A 262 3.38 -11.55 16.34
C GLN A 262 3.07 -12.45 15.15
N LEU A 263 3.91 -12.42 14.13
CA LEU A 263 3.77 -13.30 12.96
C LEU A 263 3.98 -14.76 13.34
N ALA A 264 4.95 -15.08 14.21
CA ALA A 264 5.17 -16.43 14.71
C ALA A 264 3.93 -16.98 15.46
N ASP A 265 3.35 -16.18 16.34
CA ASP A 265 2.12 -16.53 17.07
C ASP A 265 0.90 -16.67 16.13
N PHE A 266 0.82 -15.80 15.11
CA PHE A 266 -0.24 -15.86 14.10
C PHE A 266 -0.11 -17.11 13.23
N LEU A 267 1.09 -17.46 12.77
CA LEU A 267 1.35 -18.70 12.01
C LEU A 267 1.02 -19.95 12.83
N GLN A 268 1.36 -19.96 14.13
CA GLN A 268 0.96 -21.03 15.03
C GLN A 268 -0.57 -21.12 15.16
N THR A 269 -1.26 -20.00 15.22
CA THR A 269 -2.74 -19.96 15.26
C THR A 269 -3.33 -20.53 13.95
N LEU A 270 -2.79 -20.15 12.78
CA LEU A 270 -3.21 -20.68 11.49
C LEU A 270 -2.98 -22.19 11.40
N ASP A 271 -1.81 -22.68 11.82
CA ASP A 271 -1.49 -24.12 11.87
C ASP A 271 -2.50 -24.90 12.73
N ALA A 272 -2.92 -24.31 13.87
CA ALA A 272 -3.86 -24.96 14.79
C ALA A 272 -5.32 -24.90 14.33
N LYS A 273 -5.75 -23.79 13.71
CA LYS A 273 -7.17 -23.54 13.38
C LYS A 273 -7.55 -24.00 11.98
N VAL A 274 -6.67 -23.79 11.00
CA VAL A 274 -6.90 -24.12 9.58
C VAL A 274 -6.20 -25.44 9.21
N GLY A 275 -5.06 -25.68 9.82
CA GLY A 275 -4.18 -26.83 9.59
C GLY A 275 -3.00 -26.46 8.70
N ARG A 276 -1.81 -26.91 9.12
CA ARG A 276 -0.58 -26.73 8.33
C ARG A 276 -0.75 -27.31 6.91
N GLY A 277 -0.41 -26.53 5.90
CA GLY A 277 -0.58 -26.92 4.49
C GLY A 277 -1.99 -26.75 3.92
N ASN A 278 -2.98 -26.29 4.69
CA ASN A 278 -4.33 -26.02 4.22
C ASN A 278 -4.59 -24.53 3.91
N TYR A 279 -3.67 -23.64 4.26
CA TYR A 279 -3.75 -22.23 3.92
C TYR A 279 -2.59 -21.83 3.02
N LEU A 280 -2.85 -20.90 2.11
CA LEU A 280 -1.86 -20.19 1.32
C LEU A 280 -1.60 -18.84 1.97
N LEU A 281 -0.36 -18.56 2.32
CA LEU A 281 0.03 -17.23 2.81
C LEU A 281 1.00 -16.59 1.83
N PHE A 282 0.84 -15.29 1.60
CA PHE A 282 1.88 -14.49 0.99
C PHE A 282 2.23 -13.30 1.88
N LEU A 283 3.54 -12.97 1.91
CA LEU A 283 4.05 -11.76 2.57
C LEU A 283 4.64 -10.85 1.52
N THR A 284 4.29 -9.56 1.58
CA THR A 284 4.84 -8.51 0.72
C THR A 284 4.83 -7.15 1.41
N ALA A 285 5.21 -6.11 0.68
CA ALA A 285 5.12 -4.71 1.11
C ALA A 285 4.48 -3.85 0.01
N ASP A 286 4.01 -2.69 0.39
CA ASP A 286 3.46 -1.67 -0.49
C ASP A 286 4.54 -0.74 -1.08
N HIS A 287 5.64 -0.56 -0.38
CA HIS A 287 6.87 0.15 -0.77
C HIS A 287 7.99 -0.10 0.25
N GLY A 288 9.20 0.31 -0.11
CA GLY A 288 10.32 0.42 0.82
C GLY A 288 10.49 1.85 1.36
N ALA A 289 11.72 2.22 1.71
CA ALA A 289 12.06 3.57 2.14
C ALA A 289 13.56 3.88 1.96
N VAL A 290 13.86 5.13 1.67
CA VAL A 290 15.23 5.65 1.64
C VAL A 290 15.81 5.75 3.05
N HIS A 291 17.12 5.72 3.18
CA HIS A 291 17.78 6.05 4.45
C HIS A 291 17.62 7.53 4.80
N ASN A 292 17.66 7.82 6.10
CA ASN A 292 17.66 9.21 6.59
C ASN A 292 18.78 10.03 5.94
N PRO A 293 18.53 11.26 5.45
CA PRO A 293 19.55 12.05 4.75
C PRO A 293 20.76 12.42 5.62
N ASN A 294 20.58 12.63 6.93
CA ASN A 294 21.69 12.92 7.83
C ASN A 294 22.58 11.70 8.03
N PHE A 295 21.98 10.51 8.19
CA PHE A 295 22.69 9.23 8.24
C PHE A 295 23.53 9.03 6.97
N LEU A 296 22.99 9.30 5.79
CA LEU A 296 23.72 9.17 4.53
C LEU A 296 24.88 10.16 4.43
N LYS A 297 24.66 11.44 4.81
CA LYS A 297 25.70 12.48 4.85
C LYS A 297 26.85 12.12 5.78
N GLU A 298 26.57 11.57 6.97
CA GLU A 298 27.57 11.07 7.92
C GLU A 298 28.46 9.99 7.30
N HIS A 299 27.90 9.19 6.36
CA HIS A 299 28.62 8.15 5.62
C HIS A 299 29.15 8.62 4.24
N LYS A 300 29.19 9.94 4.00
CA LYS A 300 29.68 10.56 2.75
C LYS A 300 28.88 10.22 1.50
N ILE A 301 27.63 9.79 1.65
CA ILE A 301 26.69 9.59 0.55
C ILE A 301 25.94 10.89 0.34
N PRO A 302 25.95 11.48 -0.89
CA PRO A 302 25.23 12.71 -1.18
C PRO A 302 23.72 12.52 -0.98
N ALA A 303 23.13 13.30 -0.08
CA ALA A 303 21.69 13.23 0.22
C ALA A 303 21.17 14.59 0.67
N ALA A 304 19.88 14.86 0.48
CA ALA A 304 19.22 16.05 1.03
C ALA A 304 17.70 15.85 1.14
N GLY A 305 17.09 16.61 2.03
CA GLY A 305 15.63 16.78 2.05
C GLY A 305 15.17 17.76 0.98
N VAL A 306 14.03 17.45 0.36
CA VAL A 306 13.30 18.35 -0.55
C VAL A 306 12.01 18.75 0.15
N GLU A 307 11.99 19.95 0.73
CA GLU A 307 10.85 20.45 1.51
C GLU A 307 9.76 20.96 0.57
N THR A 308 8.86 20.07 0.14
CA THR A 308 7.82 20.36 -0.89
C THR A 308 6.89 21.52 -0.50
N GLY A 309 6.63 21.76 0.78
CA GLY A 309 5.86 22.91 1.22
C GLY A 309 6.54 24.26 0.93
N LYS A 310 7.87 24.34 1.17
CA LYS A 310 8.66 25.53 0.81
C LYS A 310 8.77 25.66 -0.72
N MET A 311 8.95 24.53 -1.40
CA MET A 311 9.01 24.47 -2.86
C MET A 311 7.70 24.98 -3.49
N ALA A 312 6.54 24.55 -2.99
CA ALA A 312 5.23 24.98 -3.49
C ALA A 312 5.03 26.47 -3.36
N LYS A 313 5.44 27.07 -2.22
CA LYS A 313 5.37 28.52 -2.02
C LYS A 313 6.26 29.28 -3.02
N ALA A 314 7.53 28.89 -3.14
CA ALA A 314 8.48 29.53 -4.04
C ALA A 314 8.07 29.37 -5.52
N ALA A 315 7.59 28.17 -5.90
CA ALA A 315 7.06 27.91 -7.23
C ALA A 315 5.85 28.79 -7.56
N ASN A 316 4.94 28.97 -6.60
CA ASN A 316 3.77 29.80 -6.78
C ASN A 316 4.16 31.26 -7.01
N GLU A 317 5.06 31.82 -6.19
CA GLU A 317 5.57 33.21 -6.34
C GLU A 317 6.24 33.38 -7.71
N TYR A 318 7.07 32.45 -8.14
CA TYR A 318 7.72 32.48 -9.44
C TYR A 318 6.72 32.45 -10.62
N LEU A 319 5.75 31.51 -10.58
CA LEU A 319 4.75 31.37 -11.64
C LEU A 319 3.81 32.59 -11.74
N GLN A 320 3.40 33.15 -10.60
CA GLN A 320 2.63 34.40 -10.59
C GLN A 320 3.35 35.51 -11.35
N GLN A 321 4.65 35.69 -11.08
CA GLN A 321 5.44 36.75 -11.73
C GLN A 321 5.68 36.42 -13.21
N ALA A 322 6.08 35.18 -13.53
CA ALA A 322 6.46 34.76 -14.90
C ALA A 322 5.26 34.74 -15.85
N LEU A 323 4.06 34.43 -15.35
CA LEU A 323 2.83 34.30 -16.13
C LEU A 323 1.91 35.54 -16.02
N GLY A 324 2.20 36.45 -15.11
CA GLY A 324 1.34 37.63 -14.86
C GLY A 324 -0.01 37.27 -14.23
N VAL A 325 -0.07 36.22 -13.40
CA VAL A 325 -1.31 35.72 -12.80
C VAL A 325 -1.35 36.06 -11.32
N ALA A 326 -2.45 36.62 -10.86
CA ALA A 326 -2.72 36.82 -9.44
C ALA A 326 -3.50 35.60 -8.89
N GLY A 327 -3.09 35.08 -7.73
CA GLY A 327 -3.75 33.98 -7.06
C GLY A 327 -2.86 32.74 -6.89
N LYS A 328 -3.41 31.65 -6.35
CA LYS A 328 -2.67 30.43 -6.06
C LYS A 328 -2.60 29.54 -7.32
N VAL A 329 -1.53 29.67 -8.09
CA VAL A 329 -1.30 28.89 -9.32
C VAL A 329 -0.90 27.44 -9.02
N VAL A 330 -0.09 27.21 -7.96
CA VAL A 330 0.36 25.88 -7.54
C VAL A 330 -0.54 25.39 -6.41
N LEU A 331 -1.40 24.44 -6.69
CA LEU A 331 -2.33 23.87 -5.71
C LEU A 331 -1.62 22.93 -4.75
N GLN A 332 -0.75 22.04 -5.28
CA GLN A 332 -0.05 21.01 -4.51
C GLN A 332 1.30 20.67 -5.15
N ILE A 333 2.31 20.35 -4.30
CA ILE A 333 3.50 19.60 -4.66
C ILE A 333 3.64 18.46 -3.66
N SER A 334 3.56 17.20 -4.09
CA SER A 334 3.69 16.03 -3.25
C SER A 334 3.90 14.76 -4.10
N GLY A 335 4.74 13.84 -3.62
CA GLY A 335 5.03 12.57 -4.30
C GLY A 335 5.68 12.76 -5.67
N GLY A 336 6.54 13.78 -5.82
CA GLY A 336 7.14 14.13 -7.10
C GLY A 336 6.18 14.82 -8.08
N ARG A 337 4.94 15.13 -7.68
CA ARG A 337 3.89 15.67 -8.55
C ARG A 337 3.57 17.11 -8.21
N VAL A 338 3.30 17.88 -9.25
CA VAL A 338 2.81 19.26 -9.17
C VAL A 338 1.42 19.34 -9.77
N THR A 339 0.48 19.91 -9.01
CA THR A 339 -0.85 20.23 -9.51
C THR A 339 -1.01 21.75 -9.62
N LEU A 340 -1.38 22.21 -10.80
CA LEU A 340 -1.65 23.62 -11.10
C LEU A 340 -3.15 23.92 -11.02
N ASP A 341 -3.52 25.17 -10.84
CA ASP A 341 -4.91 25.63 -10.96
C ASP A 341 -5.21 25.96 -12.43
N ASP A 342 -5.57 24.95 -13.19
CA ASP A 342 -5.92 25.09 -14.61
C ASP A 342 -7.05 26.10 -14.84
N ASP A 343 -8.04 26.18 -13.94
CA ASP A 343 -9.16 27.10 -14.06
C ASP A 343 -8.73 28.55 -13.84
N LEU A 344 -7.85 28.79 -12.88
CA LEU A 344 -7.25 30.11 -12.69
C LEU A 344 -6.42 30.52 -13.91
N LEU A 345 -5.60 29.62 -14.43
CA LEU A 345 -4.76 29.88 -15.61
C LEU A 345 -5.62 30.22 -16.84
N ARG A 346 -6.66 29.42 -17.14
CA ARG A 346 -7.58 29.69 -18.26
C ARG A 346 -8.30 31.02 -18.12
N ARG A 347 -8.84 31.33 -16.92
CA ARG A 347 -9.51 32.61 -16.66
C ARG A 347 -8.55 33.79 -16.77
N SER A 348 -7.27 33.59 -16.53
CA SER A 348 -6.21 34.60 -16.68
C SER A 348 -5.66 34.71 -18.11
N GLY A 349 -6.20 33.93 -19.06
CA GLY A 349 -5.75 33.93 -20.45
C GLY A 349 -4.38 33.31 -20.66
N VAL A 350 -3.92 32.45 -19.73
CA VAL A 350 -2.63 31.76 -19.81
C VAL A 350 -2.81 30.39 -20.47
N ASP A 351 -1.98 30.09 -21.45
CA ASP A 351 -1.89 28.79 -22.08
C ASP A 351 -1.34 27.74 -21.07
N ILE A 352 -2.05 26.63 -20.93
CA ILE A 352 -1.71 25.57 -19.95
C ILE A 352 -0.36 24.93 -20.26
N ALA A 353 -0.06 24.67 -21.53
CA ALA A 353 1.23 24.07 -21.89
C ALA A 353 2.39 25.02 -21.57
N ARG A 354 2.20 26.34 -21.76
CA ARG A 354 3.16 27.36 -21.34
C ARG A 354 3.34 27.38 -19.82
N ALA A 355 2.27 27.25 -19.04
CA ALA A 355 2.36 27.23 -17.59
C ALA A 355 3.12 26.00 -17.08
N ARG A 356 2.82 24.82 -17.63
CA ARG A 356 3.52 23.56 -17.32
C ARG A 356 5.00 23.64 -17.69
N GLN A 357 5.33 24.14 -18.87
CA GLN A 357 6.72 24.35 -19.29
C GLN A 357 7.46 25.32 -18.38
N THR A 358 6.83 26.41 -17.99
CA THR A 358 7.41 27.39 -17.03
C THR A 358 7.70 26.73 -15.67
N MET A 359 6.81 25.84 -15.21
CA MET A 359 7.03 25.07 -13.98
C MET A 359 8.18 24.06 -14.13
N ILE A 360 8.27 23.37 -15.26
CA ILE A 360 9.37 22.44 -15.57
C ILE A 360 10.71 23.17 -15.58
N ASP A 361 10.79 24.32 -16.27
CA ASP A 361 12.00 25.12 -16.36
C ASP A 361 12.44 25.65 -14.98
N TRP A 362 11.49 25.96 -14.11
CA TRP A 362 11.76 26.36 -12.74
C TRP A 362 12.29 25.21 -11.89
N LEU A 363 11.67 24.04 -11.97
CA LEU A 363 12.10 22.84 -11.26
C LEU A 363 13.53 22.42 -11.63
N LEU A 364 13.87 22.50 -12.92
CA LEU A 364 15.19 22.10 -13.43
C LEU A 364 16.32 23.06 -13.05
N LYS A 365 16.03 24.25 -12.49
CA LYS A 365 17.02 25.13 -11.87
C LYS A 365 17.51 24.63 -10.51
N ASP A 366 16.69 23.79 -9.85
CA ASP A 366 17.09 23.16 -8.58
C ASP A 366 18.02 21.97 -8.86
N SER A 367 19.28 22.07 -8.41
CA SER A 367 20.29 21.02 -8.62
C SER A 367 19.93 19.67 -7.98
N ARG A 368 18.93 19.62 -7.10
CA ARG A 368 18.39 18.40 -6.49
C ARG A 368 17.43 17.65 -7.41
N ILE A 369 16.88 18.32 -8.44
CA ILE A 369 15.96 17.72 -9.41
C ILE A 369 16.75 17.25 -10.63
N ARG A 370 16.51 16.01 -11.04
CA ARG A 370 17.19 15.42 -12.21
C ARG A 370 16.37 15.53 -13.48
N TYR A 371 15.06 15.27 -13.38
CA TYR A 371 14.12 15.36 -14.50
C TYR A 371 12.83 16.02 -14.03
N ALA A 372 12.16 16.71 -14.94
CA ALA A 372 10.79 17.19 -14.79
C ALA A 372 10.07 17.04 -16.13
N VAL A 373 8.85 16.54 -16.13
CA VAL A 373 8.09 16.22 -17.33
C VAL A 373 6.63 16.64 -17.19
N ASP A 374 6.03 17.13 -18.26
CA ASP A 374 4.58 17.25 -18.40
C ASP A 374 3.99 15.83 -18.56
N TYR A 375 3.02 15.48 -17.74
CA TYR A 375 2.38 14.17 -17.79
C TYR A 375 1.72 13.86 -19.12
N ASP A 376 1.08 14.85 -19.75
CA ASP A 376 0.44 14.68 -21.06
C ASP A 376 1.45 14.47 -22.22
N ARG A 377 2.73 14.80 -21.98
CA ARG A 377 3.82 14.73 -22.96
C ARG A 377 4.98 13.82 -22.53
N VAL A 378 4.78 12.96 -21.55
CA VAL A 378 5.84 12.09 -21.00
C VAL A 378 6.45 11.17 -22.09
N ALA A 379 5.67 10.78 -23.10
CA ALA A 379 6.15 9.97 -24.22
C ALA A 379 7.27 10.66 -25.01
N GLU A 380 7.24 11.98 -25.13
CA GLU A 380 8.22 12.80 -25.86
C GLU A 380 9.47 13.12 -25.02
N ALA A 381 9.42 12.91 -23.71
CA ALA A 381 10.49 13.29 -22.80
C ALA A 381 11.76 12.43 -23.00
N THR A 382 12.92 13.06 -22.98
CA THR A 382 14.23 12.38 -23.03
C THR A 382 14.68 12.02 -21.61
N ILE A 383 14.14 10.92 -21.11
CA ILE A 383 14.45 10.34 -19.80
C ILE A 383 14.66 8.82 -19.92
N PRO A 384 15.41 8.17 -19.01
CA PRO A 384 15.61 6.73 -19.07
C PRO A 384 14.29 5.95 -19.10
N GLN A 385 14.22 4.94 -19.98
CA GLN A 385 12.99 4.15 -20.19
C GLN A 385 12.38 3.55 -18.92
N PRO A 386 13.17 3.00 -17.96
CA PRO A 386 12.60 2.47 -16.73
C PRO A 386 11.92 3.53 -15.84
N ILE A 387 12.35 4.80 -15.92
CA ILE A 387 11.70 5.91 -15.20
C ILE A 387 10.45 6.34 -15.94
N LYS A 388 10.53 6.47 -17.28
CA LYS A 388 9.39 6.83 -18.14
C LYS A 388 8.22 5.88 -17.95
N GLU A 389 8.47 4.58 -17.98
CA GLU A 389 7.46 3.54 -17.77
C GLU A 389 6.77 3.69 -16.41
N ARG A 390 7.54 3.92 -15.34
CA ARG A 390 6.97 4.12 -14.00
C ARG A 390 6.10 5.38 -13.90
N ILE A 391 6.49 6.45 -14.58
CA ILE A 391 5.69 7.69 -14.63
C ILE A 391 4.37 7.45 -15.37
N VAL A 392 4.41 6.76 -16.53
CA VAL A 392 3.20 6.41 -17.30
C VAL A 392 2.27 5.52 -16.50
N ASN A 393 2.79 4.48 -15.85
CA ASN A 393 2.02 3.56 -15.02
C ASN A 393 1.39 4.25 -13.79
N GLY A 394 2.04 5.31 -13.29
CA GLY A 394 1.55 6.11 -12.16
C GLY A 394 0.55 7.19 -12.52
N TYR A 395 0.33 7.45 -13.81
CA TYR A 395 -0.47 8.58 -14.28
C TYR A 395 -1.94 8.23 -14.47
N PHE A 396 -2.79 8.76 -13.63
CA PHE A 396 -4.25 8.77 -13.83
C PHE A 396 -4.71 10.19 -14.10
N ARG A 397 -5.26 10.42 -15.30
CA ARG A 397 -5.69 11.75 -15.72
C ARG A 397 -6.73 12.34 -14.77
N GLY A 398 -6.53 13.59 -14.37
CA GLY A 398 -7.40 14.31 -13.43
C GLY A 398 -7.13 14.01 -11.94
N ARG A 399 -6.21 13.07 -11.61
CA ARG A 399 -5.84 12.77 -10.21
C ARG A 399 -4.33 12.86 -9.93
N SER A 400 -3.49 12.76 -10.97
CA SER A 400 -2.03 12.71 -10.79
C SER A 400 -1.35 14.09 -10.84
N GLY A 401 -2.11 15.17 -11.10
CA GLY A 401 -1.55 16.51 -11.34
C GLY A 401 -1.05 16.67 -12.78
N ASP A 402 -0.18 17.67 -13.00
CA ASP A 402 0.19 18.18 -14.31
C ASP A 402 1.63 17.92 -14.69
N VAL A 403 2.54 18.04 -13.73
CA VAL A 403 3.99 17.86 -13.91
C VAL A 403 4.50 16.84 -12.92
N PHE A 404 5.36 15.93 -13.38
CA PHE A 404 6.11 15.02 -12.52
C PHE A 404 7.59 15.41 -12.50
N PHE A 405 8.20 15.44 -11.32
CA PHE A 405 9.65 15.64 -11.20
C PHE A 405 10.33 14.46 -10.50
N VAL A 406 11.54 14.18 -10.93
CA VAL A 406 12.38 13.10 -10.40
C VAL A 406 13.56 13.73 -9.69
N PRO A 407 13.65 13.65 -8.37
CA PRO A 407 14.85 14.06 -7.64
C PRO A 407 16.05 13.20 -8.02
N ARG A 408 17.23 13.67 -7.68
CA ARG A 408 18.45 12.84 -7.71
C ARG A 408 18.29 11.69 -6.69
N PRO A 409 18.96 10.54 -6.92
CA PRO A 409 19.01 9.48 -5.92
C PRO A 409 19.41 10.03 -4.54
N GLU A 410 18.78 9.53 -3.48
CA GLU A 410 18.96 9.95 -2.08
C GLU A 410 18.45 11.37 -1.73
N PHE A 411 17.81 12.05 -2.71
CA PHE A 411 17.14 13.35 -2.49
C PHE A 411 15.62 13.12 -2.47
N ASN A 412 14.98 13.32 -1.31
CA ASN A 412 13.60 12.90 -1.08
C ASN A 412 12.77 14.00 -0.43
N GLU A 413 11.46 13.84 -0.46
CA GLU A 413 10.50 14.73 0.21
C GLU A 413 10.59 14.64 1.73
N ASN A 414 11.71 15.09 2.27
CA ASN A 414 11.99 15.11 3.71
C ASN A 414 12.38 16.51 4.16
N SER A 415 12.45 16.68 5.48
CA SER A 415 13.13 17.81 6.09
C SER A 415 14.64 17.73 5.85
N ASP A 416 15.27 18.87 5.51
CA ASP A 416 16.73 19.00 5.42
C ASP A 416 17.36 19.48 6.75
N SER A 417 16.59 19.45 7.84
CA SER A 417 17.07 19.83 9.16
C SER A 417 18.15 18.86 9.67
N PRO A 418 19.24 19.35 10.28
CA PRO A 418 20.25 18.50 10.91
C PRO A 418 19.70 17.62 12.05
N THR A 419 18.56 17.97 12.62
CA THR A 419 17.90 17.24 13.71
C THR A 419 16.82 16.28 13.22
N PHE A 420 16.58 16.21 11.91
CA PHE A 420 15.59 15.30 11.34
C PHE A 420 16.07 13.85 11.48
N ARG A 421 15.22 12.99 12.05
CA ARG A 421 15.53 11.59 12.36
C ARG A 421 14.79 10.58 11.49
N GLY A 422 13.72 10.98 10.86
CA GLY A 422 12.84 10.10 10.12
C GLY A 422 13.32 9.70 8.73
N THR A 423 12.47 9.01 8.01
CA THR A 423 12.62 8.71 6.58
C THR A 423 11.31 8.97 5.81
N THR A 424 11.36 8.76 4.50
CA THR A 424 10.20 8.77 3.62
C THR A 424 10.43 7.83 2.43
N HIS A 425 9.48 7.81 1.53
CA HIS A 425 9.42 7.01 0.31
C HIS A 425 8.67 7.80 -0.78
N GLY A 426 8.44 7.22 -1.94
CA GLY A 426 7.68 7.85 -3.02
C GLY A 426 8.43 7.89 -4.34
N GLN A 427 9.68 7.43 -4.38
CA GLN A 427 10.55 7.51 -5.55
C GLN A 427 10.62 6.16 -6.30
N TRP A 428 11.21 6.21 -7.48
CA TRP A 428 11.41 5.05 -8.37
C TRP A 428 12.58 4.15 -7.96
N ASN A 429 13.45 4.64 -7.09
CA ASN A 429 14.73 4.02 -6.72
C ASN A 429 14.52 2.66 -6.02
N PRO A 430 15.50 1.74 -6.09
CA PRO A 430 15.39 0.41 -5.48
C PRO A 430 15.08 0.41 -3.99
N TYR A 431 15.56 1.40 -3.23
CA TYR A 431 15.27 1.48 -1.80
C TYR A 431 13.78 1.72 -1.49
N ASP A 432 13.01 2.32 -2.42
CA ASP A 432 11.55 2.50 -2.31
C ASP A 432 10.78 1.42 -3.08
N SER A 433 11.36 0.86 -4.14
CA SER A 433 10.64 0.00 -5.08
C SER A 433 10.97 -1.49 -4.98
N HIS A 434 12.07 -1.90 -4.31
CA HIS A 434 12.41 -3.31 -4.10
C HIS A 434 11.79 -3.82 -2.81
N ILE A 435 10.76 -4.64 -2.95
CA ILE A 435 9.91 -5.15 -1.87
C ILE A 435 10.05 -6.67 -1.73
N PRO A 436 9.78 -7.25 -0.54
CA PRO A 436 9.68 -8.70 -0.39
C PRO A 436 8.44 -9.24 -1.11
N PHE A 437 8.55 -10.46 -1.62
CA PHE A 437 7.40 -11.29 -1.99
C PHE A 437 7.74 -12.74 -1.69
N VAL A 438 7.06 -13.31 -0.71
CA VAL A 438 7.25 -14.69 -0.25
C VAL A 438 5.91 -15.41 -0.24
N LEU A 439 5.84 -16.57 -0.90
CA LEU A 439 4.72 -17.51 -0.81
C LEU A 439 5.03 -18.57 0.24
N PHE A 440 4.00 -19.03 0.98
CA PHE A 440 4.16 -20.05 2.02
C PHE A 440 2.89 -20.87 2.19
N GLY A 441 3.04 -22.16 2.49
CA GLY A 441 1.96 -23.05 2.88
C GLY A 441 1.42 -23.91 1.74
N TRP A 442 0.12 -23.84 1.47
CA TRP A 442 -0.57 -24.74 0.54
C TRP A 442 0.07 -24.77 -0.85
N HIS A 443 0.51 -25.97 -1.29
CA HIS A 443 1.17 -26.23 -2.58
C HIS A 443 2.40 -25.36 -2.87
N VAL A 444 3.02 -24.77 -1.84
CA VAL A 444 4.27 -24.02 -1.98
C VAL A 444 5.45 -24.91 -1.58
N SER A 445 6.34 -25.18 -2.54
CA SER A 445 7.63 -25.83 -2.25
C SER A 445 8.65 -24.77 -1.86
N HIS A 446 9.53 -25.11 -0.90
CA HIS A 446 10.64 -24.21 -0.55
C HIS A 446 11.53 -23.94 -1.76
N GLY A 447 11.94 -22.68 -1.92
CA GLY A 447 12.82 -22.24 -2.99
C GLY A 447 12.92 -20.72 -3.11
N GLN A 448 13.65 -20.31 -4.12
CA GLN A 448 13.77 -18.87 -4.45
C GLN A 448 14.00 -18.68 -5.94
N THR A 449 13.68 -17.49 -6.43
CA THR A 449 13.98 -17.06 -7.79
C THR A 449 14.42 -15.60 -7.83
N SER A 450 15.41 -15.29 -8.66
CA SER A 450 15.83 -13.91 -8.98
C SER A 450 15.23 -13.41 -10.30
N SER A 451 14.29 -14.16 -10.89
CA SER A 451 13.57 -13.71 -12.08
C SER A 451 12.83 -12.40 -11.81
N PRO A 452 12.86 -11.44 -12.73
CA PRO A 452 12.15 -10.18 -12.57
C PRO A 452 10.68 -10.40 -12.26
N THR A 453 10.23 -9.85 -11.15
CA THR A 453 8.84 -9.88 -10.69
C THR A 453 8.39 -8.46 -10.39
N ARG A 454 7.15 -8.13 -10.69
CA ARG A 454 6.57 -6.83 -10.41
C ARG A 454 5.53 -6.95 -9.30
N ILE A 455 5.31 -5.89 -8.55
CA ILE A 455 4.26 -5.84 -7.53
C ILE A 455 2.89 -6.25 -8.09
N VAL A 456 2.60 -5.90 -9.35
CA VAL A 456 1.36 -6.24 -10.05
C VAL A 456 1.26 -7.73 -10.42
N ASP A 457 2.34 -8.50 -10.35
CA ASP A 457 2.35 -9.92 -10.64
C ASP A 457 1.84 -10.78 -9.44
N ILE A 458 1.69 -10.17 -8.26
CA ILE A 458 1.22 -10.85 -7.05
C ILE A 458 -0.22 -11.34 -7.19
N ALA A 459 -1.15 -10.45 -7.54
CA ALA A 459 -2.56 -10.82 -7.67
C ALA A 459 -2.81 -11.94 -8.70
N PRO A 460 -2.30 -11.87 -9.95
CA PRO A 460 -2.50 -12.95 -10.90
C PRO A 460 -1.83 -14.27 -10.48
N THR A 461 -0.74 -14.24 -9.72
CA THR A 461 -0.13 -15.43 -9.15
C THR A 461 -1.08 -16.09 -8.14
N ILE A 462 -1.64 -15.34 -7.21
CA ILE A 462 -2.62 -15.85 -6.23
C ILE A 462 -3.90 -16.33 -6.93
N CYS A 463 -4.43 -15.58 -7.89
CA CYS A 463 -5.62 -15.99 -8.65
C CYS A 463 -5.39 -17.29 -9.44
N SER A 464 -4.19 -17.48 -10.01
CA SER A 464 -3.83 -18.74 -10.68
C SER A 464 -3.80 -19.92 -9.71
N MET A 465 -3.23 -19.76 -8.51
CA MET A 465 -3.27 -20.79 -7.47
C MET A 465 -4.69 -21.12 -7.00
N LEU A 466 -5.57 -20.14 -6.98
CA LEU A 466 -6.98 -20.31 -6.63
C LEU A 466 -7.85 -20.84 -7.80
N HIS A 467 -7.31 -20.90 -9.02
CA HIS A 467 -8.08 -21.17 -10.24
C HIS A 467 -9.33 -20.27 -10.37
N ILE A 468 -9.13 -18.97 -10.18
CA ILE A 468 -10.16 -17.94 -10.37
C ILE A 468 -9.73 -16.91 -11.42
N GLN A 469 -10.66 -16.12 -11.91
CA GLN A 469 -10.36 -15.00 -12.81
C GLN A 469 -9.46 -13.97 -12.12
N MET A 470 -8.59 -13.35 -12.90
CA MET A 470 -7.78 -12.22 -12.44
C MET A 470 -8.66 -10.97 -12.25
N PRO A 471 -8.26 -10.04 -11.37
CA PRO A 471 -8.96 -8.77 -11.21
C PRO A 471 -9.15 -8.01 -12.52
N SER A 472 -10.24 -7.22 -12.62
CA SER A 472 -10.73 -6.62 -13.86
C SER A 472 -9.74 -5.71 -14.60
N ALA A 473 -8.81 -5.09 -13.88
CA ALA A 473 -7.78 -4.21 -14.46
C ALA A 473 -6.36 -4.81 -14.34
N CYS A 474 -6.25 -6.12 -14.11
CA CYS A 474 -4.97 -6.79 -13.94
C CYS A 474 -4.10 -6.67 -15.20
N VAL A 475 -2.85 -6.21 -15.01
CA VAL A 475 -1.81 -6.12 -16.05
C VAL A 475 -0.56 -6.93 -15.66
N GLY A 476 -0.61 -7.57 -14.51
CA GLY A 476 0.44 -8.47 -14.05
C GLY A 476 0.36 -9.84 -14.71
N GLU A 477 1.41 -10.62 -14.51
CA GLU A 477 1.56 -12.00 -15.01
C GLU A 477 1.73 -12.96 -13.85
N SER A 478 1.11 -14.14 -13.92
CA SER A 478 1.36 -15.21 -12.95
C SER A 478 2.82 -15.65 -13.00
N LYS A 479 3.42 -15.92 -11.84
CA LYS A 479 4.81 -16.36 -11.67
C LYS A 479 4.91 -17.86 -11.28
N LEU A 480 3.86 -18.63 -11.57
CA LEU A 480 3.82 -20.08 -11.35
C LEU A 480 4.34 -20.81 -12.58
#